data_c66c2ff126aeaa4afea41f656c85d864
#
_entry.id   c66c2ff126aeaa4afea41f656c85d864
#
_cell.length_a   1.000
_cell.length_b   1.000
_cell.length_c   1.000
_cell.angle_alpha   90.00
_cell.angle_beta   90.00
_cell.angle_gamma   90.00
#
_symmetry.space_group_name_H-M   'P 1'
#
loop_
_entity.id
_entity.type
_entity.pdbx_description
1 polymer ?
#
loop_
_entity_poly.entity_id
_entity_poly.type
_entity_poly.pdbx_seq_one_letter_code
_entity_poly.pdbx_strand_id
1 'polypeptide(L)'
;MLRYAGFMGSVCCVKQWITEMPSFDILAPDAATQLQSANPADWPVAAGWQPLVDGFFASPGGQQLLAFLQARLDAGAVIFPPRPLRALELTPPEAVRVVILGQDPYHGRGQAEGLAFSVAPGVRLPPSLRNIFKEMQRDLGTPMPAFPVPGGSLVQWATHGVLLLNTCLTVEEGQAASHSKRGWEALTDAVIRHVAQGPHPVVFMLWGSHAQSKQAWIPADRGHLVLTSNHPSPLSALRPPVPFIGNGHFGQARAFRAARASTSSA
;
A
#
# COMPACT_ATOMS: atom_id res chain seq x y z
N MET A 1 -32.04 -48.45 0.96
CA MET A 1 -30.75 -47.93 0.43
C MET A 1 -30.97 -46.53 -0.11
N LEU A 2 -30.88 -45.50 0.73
CA LEU A 2 -30.94 -44.09 0.31
C LEU A 2 -29.49 -43.55 0.24
N ARG A 3 -29.08 -43.09 -0.96
CA ARG A 3 -27.80 -42.44 -1.17
C ARG A 3 -27.94 -40.97 -0.79
N TYR A 4 -27.19 -40.55 0.22
CA TYR A 4 -26.97 -39.14 0.51
C TYR A 4 -25.96 -38.58 -0.51
N ALA A 5 -26.42 -37.69 -1.38
CA ALA A 5 -25.55 -36.85 -2.19
C ALA A 5 -25.11 -35.65 -1.36
N GLY A 6 -23.85 -35.62 -0.96
CA GLY A 6 -23.26 -34.52 -0.24
C GLY A 6 -23.09 -33.30 -1.14
N PHE A 7 -23.67 -32.19 -0.68
CA PHE A 7 -23.52 -30.85 -1.25
C PHE A 7 -22.14 -30.32 -0.81
N MET A 8 -21.12 -30.52 -1.64
CA MET A 8 -19.84 -29.82 -1.51
C MET A 8 -19.91 -28.51 -2.32
N GLY A 9 -20.50 -27.50 -1.71
CA GLY A 9 -20.54 -26.15 -2.23
C GLY A 9 -19.38 -25.31 -1.71
N SER A 10 -18.48 -25.02 -2.61
CA SER A 10 -17.69 -23.78 -2.73
C SER A 10 -17.16 -23.10 -1.45
N VAL A 11 -16.14 -23.69 -0.82
CA VAL A 11 -15.32 -23.03 0.23
C VAL A 11 -14.04 -22.40 -0.39
N CYS A 12 -13.96 -22.33 -1.72
CA CYS A 12 -12.71 -22.06 -2.44
C CYS A 12 -12.26 -20.60 -2.51
N CYS A 13 -13.13 -19.61 -2.21
CA CYS A 13 -12.79 -18.21 -2.52
C CYS A 13 -12.20 -17.40 -1.34
N VAL A 14 -12.26 -17.90 -0.11
CA VAL A 14 -11.80 -17.15 1.09
C VAL A 14 -10.40 -17.54 1.55
N LYS A 15 -9.91 -18.72 1.15
CA LYS A 15 -8.54 -19.17 1.45
C LYS A 15 -7.46 -18.53 0.58
N GLN A 16 -7.80 -18.03 -0.59
CA GLN A 16 -6.86 -17.51 -1.60
C GLN A 16 -6.12 -16.22 -1.19
N TRP A 17 -6.59 -15.50 -0.17
CA TRP A 17 -5.97 -14.24 0.22
C TRP A 17 -4.74 -14.37 1.12
N ILE A 18 -4.52 -15.52 1.76
CA ILE A 18 -3.43 -15.69 2.74
C ILE A 18 -2.76 -17.07 2.67
N THR A 19 -3.34 -18.10 2.02
CA THR A 19 -2.88 -19.49 2.16
C THR A 19 -2.42 -20.19 0.88
N GLU A 20 -2.68 -19.65 -0.29
CA GLU A 20 -2.11 -20.17 -1.55
C GLU A 20 -1.09 -19.16 -2.07
N MET A 21 0.15 -19.27 -1.60
CA MET A 21 1.30 -18.67 -2.27
C MET A 21 1.71 -19.58 -3.42
N PRO A 22 1.46 -19.20 -4.70
CA PRO A 22 2.12 -19.86 -5.80
C PRO A 22 3.63 -19.64 -5.66
N SER A 23 4.39 -20.63 -6.13
CA SER A 23 5.84 -20.61 -6.22
C SER A 23 6.35 -19.26 -6.75
N PHE A 24 7.31 -18.69 -6.06
CA PHE A 24 7.92 -17.40 -6.33
C PHE A 24 8.49 -17.31 -7.75
N ASP A 25 7.77 -16.68 -8.68
CA ASP A 25 8.44 -15.91 -9.70
C ASP A 25 8.81 -14.56 -9.06
N ILE A 26 10.01 -14.51 -8.53
CA ILE A 26 10.64 -13.28 -8.09
C ILE A 26 10.76 -12.42 -9.35
N LEU A 27 9.92 -11.37 -9.48
CA LEU A 27 10.23 -10.28 -10.39
C LEU A 27 11.69 -9.92 -10.14
N ALA A 28 12.51 -9.98 -11.19
CA ALA A 28 13.95 -9.74 -11.08
C ALA A 28 14.17 -8.47 -10.22
N PRO A 29 15.07 -8.51 -9.23
CA PRO A 29 15.30 -7.34 -8.39
C PRO A 29 15.65 -6.18 -9.31
N ASP A 30 14.93 -5.05 -9.19
CA ASP A 30 15.28 -3.82 -9.87
C ASP A 30 16.77 -3.54 -9.61
N ALA A 31 17.58 -3.53 -10.66
CA ALA A 31 19.02 -3.30 -10.53
C ALA A 31 19.31 -1.90 -9.95
N ALA A 32 18.39 -0.95 -10.10
CA ALA A 32 18.48 0.38 -9.51
C ALA A 32 17.96 0.36 -8.07
N THR A 33 18.76 0.86 -7.15
CA THR A 33 18.39 1.02 -5.73
C THR A 33 17.95 2.44 -5.38
N GLN A 34 18.07 3.39 -6.30
CA GLN A 34 17.74 4.80 -6.14
C GLN A 34 17.13 5.38 -7.42
N LEU A 35 16.44 6.50 -7.30
CA LEU A 35 15.85 7.25 -8.42
C LEU A 35 16.95 7.70 -9.38
N GLN A 36 16.79 7.39 -10.67
CA GLN A 36 17.77 7.72 -11.71
C GLN A 36 17.34 8.91 -12.57
N SER A 37 16.03 9.18 -12.64
CA SER A 37 15.47 10.20 -13.52
C SER A 37 14.25 10.83 -12.88
N ALA A 38 14.05 12.13 -13.10
CA ALA A 38 12.81 12.85 -12.76
C ALA A 38 11.80 12.86 -13.91
N ASN A 39 12.02 12.05 -14.95
CA ASN A 39 11.09 11.95 -16.06
C ASN A 39 9.94 10.96 -15.74
N PRO A 40 8.66 11.39 -15.73
CA PRO A 40 7.52 10.50 -15.45
C PRO A 40 7.37 9.34 -16.45
N ALA A 41 7.90 9.47 -17.68
CA ALA A 41 7.88 8.39 -18.66
C ALA A 41 8.70 7.16 -18.23
N ASP A 42 9.63 7.33 -17.30
CA ASP A 42 10.43 6.24 -16.73
C ASP A 42 9.73 5.55 -15.53
N TRP A 43 8.53 6.02 -15.14
CA TRP A 43 7.78 5.54 -13.99
C TRP A 43 6.47 4.87 -14.42
N PRO A 44 6.50 3.57 -14.77
CA PRO A 44 5.32 2.89 -15.27
C PRO A 44 4.19 2.89 -14.24
N VAL A 45 2.95 2.95 -14.75
CA VAL A 45 1.72 2.78 -13.98
C VAL A 45 0.76 1.86 -14.74
N ALA A 46 -0.18 1.24 -14.05
CA ALA A 46 -1.25 0.50 -14.73
C ALA A 46 -2.11 1.44 -15.57
N ALA A 47 -2.58 0.96 -16.72
CA ALA A 47 -3.26 1.78 -17.74
C ALA A 47 -4.43 2.60 -17.18
N GLY A 48 -5.17 2.07 -16.20
CA GLY A 48 -6.28 2.78 -15.56
C GLY A 48 -5.86 4.02 -14.76
N TRP A 49 -4.60 4.11 -14.32
CA TRP A 49 -4.06 5.30 -13.65
C TRP A 49 -3.49 6.35 -14.59
N GLN A 50 -3.18 5.97 -15.84
CA GLN A 50 -2.47 6.84 -16.78
C GLN A 50 -3.10 8.22 -16.94
N PRO A 51 -4.44 8.37 -17.16
CA PRO A 51 -5.05 9.69 -17.34
C PRO A 51 -4.89 10.60 -16.11
N LEU A 52 -4.96 10.04 -14.90
CA LEU A 52 -4.79 10.78 -13.64
C LEU A 52 -3.34 11.25 -13.47
N VAL A 53 -2.40 10.37 -13.74
CA VAL A 53 -0.96 10.63 -13.60
C VAL A 53 -0.48 11.64 -14.63
N ASP A 54 -0.88 11.49 -15.91
CA ASP A 54 -0.56 12.43 -16.99
C ASP A 54 -1.14 13.81 -16.69
N GLY A 55 -2.41 13.87 -16.27
CA GLY A 55 -3.06 15.12 -15.90
C GLY A 55 -2.35 15.85 -14.75
N PHE A 56 -1.89 15.09 -13.74
CA PHE A 56 -1.11 15.66 -12.65
C PHE A 56 0.23 16.22 -13.12
N PHE A 57 1.04 15.44 -13.85
CA PHE A 57 2.34 15.91 -14.31
C PHE A 57 2.27 17.00 -15.39
N ALA A 58 1.17 17.12 -16.12
CA ALA A 58 0.91 18.26 -17.01
C ALA A 58 0.53 19.54 -16.23
N SER A 59 0.13 19.44 -14.96
CA SER A 59 -0.27 20.59 -14.14
C SER A 59 0.93 21.41 -13.67
N PRO A 60 0.74 22.71 -13.30
CA PRO A 60 1.82 23.52 -12.72
C PRO A 60 2.45 22.89 -11.48
N GLY A 61 1.65 22.25 -10.60
CA GLY A 61 2.16 21.58 -9.40
C GLY A 61 3.01 20.35 -9.73
N GLY A 62 2.61 19.56 -10.73
CA GLY A 62 3.40 18.43 -11.22
C GLY A 62 4.72 18.87 -11.85
N GLN A 63 4.70 19.93 -12.67
CA GLN A 63 5.93 20.48 -13.26
C GLN A 63 6.90 21.04 -12.21
N GLN A 64 6.39 21.71 -11.18
CA GLN A 64 7.22 22.18 -10.05
C GLN A 64 7.87 21.01 -9.29
N LEU A 65 7.13 19.93 -9.06
CA LEU A 65 7.66 18.72 -8.43
C LEU A 65 8.77 18.11 -9.29
N LEU A 66 8.57 17.97 -10.60
CA LEU A 66 9.59 17.42 -11.51
C LEU A 66 10.85 18.29 -11.53
N ALA A 67 10.70 19.61 -11.62
CA ALA A 67 11.83 20.56 -11.57
C ALA A 67 12.57 20.45 -10.23
N PHE A 68 11.86 20.30 -9.12
CA PHE A 68 12.48 20.09 -7.80
C PHE A 68 13.29 18.79 -7.77
N LEU A 69 12.70 17.67 -8.22
CA LEU A 69 13.38 16.37 -8.22
C LEU A 69 14.63 16.41 -9.12
N GLN A 70 14.52 16.99 -10.32
CA GLN A 70 15.65 17.14 -11.24
C GLN A 70 16.77 17.96 -10.61
N ALA A 71 16.47 19.11 -10.02
CA ALA A 71 17.47 19.94 -9.35
C ALA A 71 18.18 19.20 -8.20
N ARG A 72 17.46 18.33 -7.46
CA ARG A 72 18.08 17.51 -6.40
C ARG A 72 19.00 16.43 -6.99
N LEU A 73 18.59 15.77 -8.08
CA LEU A 73 19.41 14.79 -8.78
C LEU A 73 20.68 15.44 -9.36
N ASP A 74 20.55 16.61 -9.99
CA ASP A 74 21.68 17.38 -10.55
C ASP A 74 22.67 17.82 -9.45
N ALA A 75 22.15 18.07 -8.25
CA ALA A 75 22.98 18.36 -7.07
C ALA A 75 23.63 17.11 -6.44
N GLY A 76 23.44 15.92 -7.01
CA GLY A 76 23.99 14.67 -6.53
C GLY A 76 23.25 14.05 -5.35
N ALA A 77 21.99 14.47 -5.06
CA ALA A 77 21.21 13.86 -4.00
C ALA A 77 20.86 12.40 -4.34
N VAL A 78 20.98 11.52 -3.35
CA VAL A 78 20.52 10.13 -3.45
C VAL A 78 19.06 10.09 -3.02
N ILE A 79 18.17 9.74 -3.95
CA ILE A 79 16.71 9.78 -3.76
C ILE A 79 16.14 8.37 -3.84
N PHE A 80 15.24 8.01 -2.93
CA PHE A 80 14.52 6.75 -2.89
C PHE A 80 13.01 6.97 -3.04
N PRO A 81 12.26 5.96 -3.50
CA PRO A 81 12.67 4.69 -4.11
C PRO A 81 13.09 4.87 -5.59
N PRO A 82 13.63 3.82 -6.23
CA PRO A 82 13.93 3.85 -7.67
C PRO A 82 12.67 4.01 -8.54
N ARG A 83 11.53 3.54 -8.07
CA ARG A 83 10.23 3.54 -8.76
C ARG A 83 9.16 4.20 -7.88
N PRO A 84 9.00 5.54 -7.95
CA PRO A 84 8.08 6.27 -7.07
C PRO A 84 6.61 5.87 -7.23
N LEU A 85 6.18 5.50 -8.45
CA LEU A 85 4.79 5.14 -8.77
C LEU A 85 4.49 3.65 -8.70
N ARG A 86 5.37 2.83 -8.09
CA ARG A 86 5.24 1.36 -8.08
C ARG A 86 3.92 0.86 -7.47
N ALA A 87 3.37 1.56 -6.50
CA ALA A 87 2.05 1.23 -5.96
C ALA A 87 0.95 1.30 -7.04
N LEU A 88 1.02 2.29 -7.92
CA LEU A 88 0.08 2.46 -9.03
C LEU A 88 0.37 1.51 -10.20
N GLU A 89 1.61 1.07 -10.33
CA GLU A 89 1.98 0.07 -11.33
C GLU A 89 1.42 -1.31 -10.98
N LEU A 90 1.57 -1.74 -9.72
CA LEU A 90 1.22 -3.09 -9.28
C LEU A 90 -0.25 -3.26 -8.91
N THR A 91 -0.96 -2.17 -8.59
CA THR A 91 -2.37 -2.22 -8.18
C THR A 91 -3.21 -1.34 -9.11
N PRO A 92 -3.77 -1.88 -10.20
CA PRO A 92 -4.68 -1.13 -11.08
C PRO A 92 -5.91 -0.61 -10.33
N PRO A 93 -6.52 0.54 -10.71
CA PRO A 93 -7.62 1.15 -9.96
C PRO A 93 -8.82 0.22 -9.79
N GLU A 94 -9.18 -0.55 -10.80
CA GLU A 94 -10.26 -1.53 -10.77
C GLU A 94 -9.98 -2.73 -9.86
N ALA A 95 -8.71 -3.01 -9.59
CA ALA A 95 -8.28 -4.09 -8.70
C ALA A 95 -8.21 -3.68 -7.23
N VAL A 96 -8.27 -2.38 -6.92
CA VAL A 96 -8.14 -1.90 -5.53
C VAL A 96 -9.27 -2.45 -4.66
N ARG A 97 -8.90 -3.08 -3.57
CA ARG A 97 -9.82 -3.65 -2.57
C ARG A 97 -9.54 -3.12 -1.16
N VAL A 98 -8.28 -2.84 -0.89
CA VAL A 98 -7.81 -2.26 0.37
C VAL A 98 -6.84 -1.14 0.05
N VAL A 99 -6.91 -0.03 0.77
CA VAL A 99 -5.91 1.05 0.74
C VAL A 99 -5.25 1.12 2.10
N ILE A 100 -3.92 1.10 2.11
CA ILE A 100 -3.11 1.32 3.31
C ILE A 100 -2.24 2.55 3.04
N LEU A 101 -2.37 3.60 3.86
CA LEU A 101 -1.62 4.83 3.67
C LEU A 101 -0.39 4.87 4.59
N GLY A 102 0.77 5.09 3.97
CA GLY A 102 2.00 5.48 4.64
C GLY A 102 2.26 6.98 4.53
N GLN A 103 3.30 7.47 5.18
CA GLN A 103 3.69 8.88 5.12
C GLN A 103 4.68 9.11 3.98
N ASP A 104 5.88 8.60 4.11
CA ASP A 104 7.00 8.71 3.16
C ASP A 104 7.78 7.39 3.08
N PRO A 105 8.60 7.20 2.06
CA PRO A 105 9.41 5.99 1.92
C PRO A 105 10.48 5.89 3.01
N TYR A 106 10.99 4.68 3.24
CA TYR A 106 12.19 4.48 4.04
C TYR A 106 13.37 5.20 3.38
N HIS A 107 14.15 5.91 4.19
CA HIS A 107 15.26 6.75 3.72
C HIS A 107 16.64 6.08 3.82
N GLY A 108 16.70 4.82 4.22
CA GLY A 108 17.95 4.04 4.21
C GLY A 108 18.19 3.41 2.85
N ARG A 109 19.48 3.32 2.48
CA ARG A 109 19.93 2.79 1.19
C ARG A 109 19.37 1.38 0.95
N GLY A 110 18.75 1.17 -0.22
CA GLY A 110 18.21 -0.11 -0.65
C GLY A 110 16.97 -0.60 0.13
N GLN A 111 16.38 0.23 1.00
CA GLN A 111 15.20 -0.16 1.79
C GLN A 111 13.90 -0.01 1.01
N ALA A 112 13.62 1.20 0.53
CA ALA A 112 12.35 1.52 -0.11
C ALA A 112 12.23 0.90 -1.50
N GLU A 113 11.09 0.27 -1.77
CA GLU A 113 10.78 -0.35 -3.06
C GLU A 113 9.54 0.25 -3.75
N GLY A 114 9.07 1.43 -3.30
CA GLY A 114 7.94 2.15 -3.91
C GLY A 114 6.56 1.76 -3.39
N LEU A 115 6.49 0.98 -2.32
CA LEU A 115 5.27 0.57 -1.63
C LEU A 115 5.30 0.99 -0.16
N ALA A 116 4.21 1.51 0.38
CA ALA A 116 4.11 1.89 1.78
C ALA A 116 4.39 0.71 2.71
N PHE A 117 5.22 0.92 3.73
CA PHE A 117 5.67 -0.06 4.72
C PHE A 117 6.54 -1.20 4.19
N SER A 118 6.67 -1.37 2.88
CA SER A 118 7.40 -2.44 2.22
C SER A 118 8.89 -2.13 2.14
N VAL A 119 9.72 -3.16 2.23
CA VAL A 119 11.15 -3.08 2.00
C VAL A 119 11.61 -4.11 0.99
N ALA A 120 12.67 -3.78 0.25
CA ALA A 120 13.25 -4.67 -0.74
C ALA A 120 13.67 -6.03 -0.15
N PRO A 121 13.68 -7.10 -0.95
CA PRO A 121 14.15 -8.42 -0.52
C PRO A 121 15.55 -8.36 0.10
N GLY A 122 15.78 -9.11 1.18
CA GLY A 122 17.05 -9.15 1.90
C GLY A 122 17.26 -8.04 2.94
N VAL A 123 16.40 -7.03 2.96
CA VAL A 123 16.46 -5.96 3.97
C VAL A 123 15.87 -6.45 5.29
N ARG A 124 16.53 -6.06 6.40
CA ARG A 124 16.02 -6.32 7.74
C ARG A 124 14.67 -5.65 7.94
N LEU A 125 13.69 -6.39 8.50
CA LEU A 125 12.35 -5.88 8.77
C LEU A 125 12.37 -4.60 9.62
N PRO A 126 11.83 -3.48 9.11
CA PRO A 126 11.66 -2.28 9.91
C PRO A 126 10.70 -2.50 11.08
N PRO A 127 10.86 -1.73 12.17
CA PRO A 127 10.03 -1.92 13.35
C PRO A 127 8.52 -1.77 13.11
N SER A 128 8.09 -0.85 12.25
CA SER A 128 6.67 -0.67 11.91
C SER A 128 6.12 -1.89 11.17
N LEU A 129 6.84 -2.41 10.17
CA LEU A 129 6.43 -3.59 9.42
C LEU A 129 6.37 -4.83 10.31
N ARG A 130 7.28 -4.95 11.25
CA ARG A 130 7.26 -6.03 12.24
C ARG A 130 6.00 -6.00 13.11
N ASN A 131 5.56 -4.80 13.52
CA ASN A 131 4.32 -4.62 14.26
C ASN A 131 3.08 -4.92 13.40
N ILE A 132 3.10 -4.56 12.10
CA ILE A 132 2.04 -4.92 11.15
C ILE A 132 1.88 -6.44 11.09
N PHE A 133 2.96 -7.18 10.91
CA PHE A 133 2.90 -8.63 10.87
C PHE A 133 2.48 -9.25 12.22
N LYS A 134 2.96 -8.70 13.35
CA LYS A 134 2.55 -9.15 14.68
C LYS A 134 1.05 -8.99 14.89
N GLU A 135 0.48 -7.85 14.49
CA GLU A 135 -0.97 -7.63 14.59
C GLU A 135 -1.75 -8.53 13.65
N MET A 136 -1.30 -8.72 12.41
CA MET A 136 -1.92 -9.61 11.45
C MET A 136 -1.97 -11.06 11.97
N GLN A 137 -0.87 -11.56 12.55
CA GLN A 137 -0.82 -12.89 13.17
C GLN A 137 -1.79 -13.01 14.33
N ARG A 138 -1.80 -12.01 15.24
CA ARG A 138 -2.70 -11.99 16.40
C ARG A 138 -4.17 -12.00 15.98
N ASP A 139 -4.53 -11.17 15.01
CA ASP A 139 -5.91 -10.92 14.60
C ASP A 139 -6.49 -12.05 13.75
N LEU A 140 -5.71 -12.61 12.84
CA LEU A 140 -6.18 -13.65 11.93
C LEU A 140 -6.05 -15.07 12.49
N GLY A 141 -5.33 -15.25 13.60
CA GLY A 141 -5.11 -16.56 14.23
C GLY A 141 -4.33 -17.53 13.35
N THR A 142 -3.73 -17.06 12.27
CA THR A 142 -2.93 -17.88 11.38
C THR A 142 -1.47 -17.86 11.84
N PRO A 143 -0.78 -19.01 11.91
CA PRO A 143 0.66 -18.97 12.05
C PRO A 143 1.18 -18.12 10.89
N MET A 144 2.05 -17.15 11.19
CA MET A 144 2.81 -16.49 10.14
C MET A 144 3.41 -17.58 9.26
N PRO A 145 3.32 -17.50 7.92
CA PRO A 145 4.17 -18.35 7.11
C PRO A 145 5.57 -18.23 7.69
N ALA A 146 6.20 -19.38 7.97
CA ALA A 146 7.47 -19.41 8.68
C ALA A 146 8.38 -18.36 8.07
N PHE A 147 8.65 -17.26 8.81
CA PHE A 147 9.69 -16.36 8.38
C PHE A 147 10.97 -17.18 8.21
N PRO A 148 11.63 -17.11 7.11
CA PRO A 148 11.65 -15.92 6.29
C PRO A 148 10.90 -16.11 4.96
N VAL A 149 9.75 -15.45 4.78
CA VAL A 149 9.56 -14.86 3.48
C VAL A 149 10.81 -14.00 3.28
N PRO A 150 11.67 -14.26 2.30
CA PRO A 150 12.92 -13.55 2.18
C PRO A 150 12.64 -12.06 1.98
N GLY A 151 12.79 -11.27 3.04
CA GLY A 151 12.56 -9.84 3.04
C GLY A 151 11.13 -9.42 3.35
N GLY A 152 10.98 -8.19 3.86
CA GLY A 152 9.70 -7.56 4.19
C GLY A 152 8.98 -6.98 2.97
N SER A 153 9.10 -7.58 1.78
CA SER A 153 8.43 -7.10 0.57
C SER A 153 6.95 -7.45 0.60
N LEU A 154 6.12 -6.43 0.39
CA LEU A 154 4.66 -6.52 0.32
C LEU A 154 4.14 -6.53 -1.13
N VAL A 155 4.97 -6.82 -2.11
CA VAL A 155 4.60 -6.89 -3.54
C VAL A 155 3.40 -7.83 -3.74
N GLN A 156 3.37 -8.97 -3.05
CA GLN A 156 2.23 -9.88 -3.10
C GLN A 156 0.91 -9.25 -2.64
N TRP A 157 0.95 -8.37 -1.65
CA TRP A 157 -0.26 -7.63 -1.25
C TRP A 157 -0.70 -6.68 -2.37
N ALA A 158 0.24 -5.94 -2.96
CA ALA A 158 -0.05 -5.00 -4.03
C ALA A 158 -0.66 -5.70 -5.26
N THR A 159 -0.09 -6.82 -5.71
CA THR A 159 -0.61 -7.59 -6.86
C THR A 159 -1.97 -8.25 -6.58
N HIS A 160 -2.39 -8.33 -5.31
CA HIS A 160 -3.71 -8.84 -4.90
C HIS A 160 -4.69 -7.75 -4.49
N GLY A 161 -4.47 -6.51 -4.91
CA GLY A 161 -5.44 -5.42 -4.75
C GLY A 161 -5.31 -4.62 -3.45
N VAL A 162 -4.17 -4.69 -2.76
CA VAL A 162 -3.85 -3.80 -1.65
C VAL A 162 -3.02 -2.63 -2.16
N LEU A 163 -3.62 -1.46 -2.31
CA LEU A 163 -2.92 -0.24 -2.68
C LEU A 163 -2.10 0.27 -1.49
N LEU A 164 -0.79 0.02 -1.52
CA LEU A 164 0.18 0.42 -0.50
C LEU A 164 0.78 1.77 -0.87
N LEU A 165 0.09 2.87 -0.54
CA LEU A 165 0.39 4.21 -1.02
C LEU A 165 0.99 5.08 0.09
N ASN A 166 2.21 5.60 -0.12
CA ASN A 166 2.70 6.71 0.67
C ASN A 166 2.08 8.02 0.19
N THR A 167 1.89 9.01 1.07
CA THR A 167 1.40 10.33 0.68
C THR A 167 2.50 11.18 0.04
N CYS A 168 3.76 10.98 0.44
CA CYS A 168 4.95 11.50 -0.23
C CYS A 168 5.70 10.32 -0.87
N LEU A 169 6.00 10.38 -2.17
CA LEU A 169 6.47 9.19 -2.91
C LEU A 169 7.99 9.12 -3.07
N THR A 170 8.73 10.16 -2.65
CA THR A 170 10.19 10.16 -2.67
C THR A 170 10.77 10.75 -1.39
N VAL A 171 12.04 10.40 -1.11
CA VAL A 171 12.79 10.87 0.07
C VAL A 171 14.28 10.87 -0.25
N GLU A 172 15.07 11.79 0.33
CA GLU A 172 16.53 11.75 0.25
C GLU A 172 17.15 10.80 1.28
N GLU A 173 18.28 10.24 0.97
CA GLU A 173 19.05 9.35 1.84
C GLU A 173 19.29 10.00 3.20
N GLY A 174 18.94 9.29 4.28
CA GLY A 174 19.16 9.73 5.66
C GLY A 174 18.22 10.84 6.15
N GLN A 175 17.34 11.41 5.30
CA GLN A 175 16.57 12.61 5.60
C GLN A 175 15.05 12.33 5.54
N ALA A 176 14.49 11.77 6.61
CA ALA A 176 13.04 11.52 6.70
C ALA A 176 12.22 12.78 6.36
N ALA A 177 11.14 12.60 5.60
CA ALA A 177 10.22 13.65 5.17
C ALA A 177 10.84 14.81 4.35
N SER A 178 12.05 14.66 3.80
CA SER A 178 12.76 15.70 3.04
C SER A 178 11.98 16.21 1.83
N HIS A 179 11.12 15.39 1.22
CA HIS A 179 10.27 15.76 0.08
C HIS A 179 8.81 16.04 0.46
N SER A 180 8.49 16.08 1.75
CA SER A 180 7.16 16.43 2.22
C SER A 180 6.77 17.85 1.75
N LYS A 181 5.51 18.03 1.33
CA LYS A 181 4.97 19.30 0.81
C LYS A 181 5.69 19.82 -0.45
N ARG A 182 6.33 18.94 -1.22
CA ARG A 182 6.93 19.28 -2.51
C ARG A 182 6.03 19.00 -3.71
N GLY A 183 4.81 18.50 -3.48
CA GLY A 183 3.78 18.31 -4.53
C GLY A 183 3.24 16.89 -4.65
N TRP A 184 3.93 15.87 -4.11
CA TRP A 184 3.45 14.48 -4.16
C TRP A 184 2.05 14.31 -3.57
N GLU A 185 1.75 15.06 -2.50
CA GLU A 185 0.46 14.98 -1.80
C GLU A 185 -0.73 15.32 -2.70
N ALA A 186 -0.55 16.19 -3.69
CA ALA A 186 -1.61 16.52 -4.65
C ALA A 186 -1.96 15.33 -5.56
N LEU A 187 -0.95 14.58 -6.03
CA LEU A 187 -1.16 13.34 -6.79
C LEU A 187 -1.80 12.27 -5.92
N THR A 188 -1.24 12.02 -4.74
CA THR A 188 -1.73 10.94 -3.86
C THR A 188 -3.12 11.21 -3.31
N ASP A 189 -3.48 12.47 -3.05
CA ASP A 189 -4.85 12.87 -2.71
C ASP A 189 -5.81 12.67 -3.87
N ALA A 190 -5.37 12.91 -5.13
CA ALA A 190 -6.18 12.61 -6.31
C ALA A 190 -6.39 11.09 -6.48
N VAL A 191 -5.37 10.27 -6.23
CA VAL A 191 -5.47 8.80 -6.22
C VAL A 191 -6.47 8.32 -5.16
N ILE A 192 -6.39 8.85 -3.92
CA ILE A 192 -7.32 8.48 -2.84
C ILE A 192 -8.76 8.83 -3.22
N ARG A 193 -9.00 10.05 -3.76
CA ARG A 193 -10.34 10.45 -4.22
C ARG A 193 -10.85 9.58 -5.35
N HIS A 194 -10.00 9.25 -6.32
CA HIS A 194 -10.37 8.39 -7.44
C HIS A 194 -10.84 7.02 -6.95
N VAL A 195 -10.11 6.39 -6.03
CA VAL A 195 -10.51 5.11 -5.41
C VAL A 195 -11.80 5.27 -4.61
N ALA A 196 -11.92 6.33 -3.82
CA ALA A 196 -13.09 6.58 -2.97
C ALA A 196 -14.36 6.94 -3.77
N GLN A 197 -14.22 7.41 -5.00
CA GLN A 197 -15.34 7.67 -5.92
C GLN A 197 -15.64 6.49 -6.84
N GLY A 198 -14.84 5.44 -6.78
CA GLY A 198 -14.97 4.25 -7.61
C GLY A 198 -16.29 3.49 -7.38
N PRO A 199 -16.62 2.54 -8.29
CA PRO A 199 -17.90 1.84 -8.26
C PRO A 199 -18.02 0.80 -7.14
N HIS A 200 -16.91 0.42 -6.50
CA HIS A 200 -16.88 -0.65 -5.51
C HIS A 200 -16.46 -0.15 -4.13
N PRO A 201 -17.11 -0.64 -3.05
CA PRO A 201 -16.66 -0.39 -1.70
C PRO A 201 -15.25 -0.94 -1.44
N VAL A 202 -14.42 -0.12 -0.81
CA VAL A 202 -13.01 -0.39 -0.49
C VAL A 202 -12.80 -0.26 1.01
N VAL A 203 -11.84 -1.00 1.55
CA VAL A 203 -11.37 -0.84 2.93
C VAL A 203 -10.24 0.18 2.97
N PHE A 204 -10.35 1.22 3.78
CA PHE A 204 -9.28 2.19 4.02
C PHE A 204 -8.70 1.97 5.42
N MET A 205 -7.43 1.61 5.51
CA MET A 205 -6.70 1.45 6.77
C MET A 205 -5.81 2.69 6.98
N LEU A 206 -6.25 3.56 7.89
CA LEU A 206 -5.63 4.85 8.16
C LEU A 206 -4.92 4.79 9.51
N TRP A 207 -3.63 4.45 9.48
CA TRP A 207 -2.82 4.25 10.67
C TRP A 207 -1.98 5.49 11.01
N GLY A 208 -2.32 6.14 12.12
CA GLY A 208 -1.71 7.37 12.60
C GLY A 208 -2.38 8.64 12.05
N SER A 209 -2.14 9.76 12.72
CA SER A 209 -2.80 11.06 12.44
C SER A 209 -2.59 11.55 11.01
N HIS A 210 -1.41 11.29 10.42
CA HIS A 210 -1.10 11.67 9.05
C HIS A 210 -2.02 10.97 8.05
N ALA A 211 -2.16 9.64 8.15
CA ALA A 211 -3.07 8.88 7.30
C ALA A 211 -4.55 9.25 7.56
N GLN A 212 -4.92 9.45 8.83
CA GLN A 212 -6.28 9.84 9.23
C GLN A 212 -6.69 11.22 8.69
N SER A 213 -5.75 12.13 8.47
CA SER A 213 -6.04 13.44 7.84
C SER A 213 -6.63 13.31 6.43
N LYS A 214 -6.43 12.17 5.78
CA LYS A 214 -6.98 11.87 4.45
C LYS A 214 -8.42 11.35 4.49
N GLN A 215 -8.98 11.08 5.66
CA GLN A 215 -10.35 10.59 5.81
C GLN A 215 -11.39 11.53 5.20
N ALA A 216 -11.12 12.84 5.18
CA ALA A 216 -11.99 13.83 4.56
C ALA A 216 -12.22 13.63 3.04
N TRP A 217 -11.34 12.86 2.37
CA TRP A 217 -11.47 12.52 0.96
C TRP A 217 -12.31 11.27 0.69
N ILE A 218 -12.75 10.56 1.75
CA ILE A 218 -13.48 9.30 1.66
C ILE A 218 -14.95 9.56 1.99
N PRO A 219 -15.87 9.56 1.01
CA PRO A 219 -17.28 9.81 1.23
C PRO A 219 -17.91 8.71 2.11
N ALA A 220 -18.69 9.11 3.11
CA ALA A 220 -19.33 8.18 4.05
C ALA A 220 -20.47 7.38 3.42
N ASP A 221 -21.10 7.90 2.36
CA ASP A 221 -22.25 7.34 1.67
C ASP A 221 -21.91 6.29 0.60
N ARG A 222 -20.64 6.05 0.33
CA ARG A 222 -20.19 5.07 -0.67
C ARG A 222 -20.00 3.65 -0.15
N GLY A 223 -20.31 3.41 1.13
CA GLY A 223 -20.26 2.09 1.75
C GLY A 223 -18.84 1.53 1.94
N HIS A 224 -17.81 2.39 1.93
CA HIS A 224 -16.45 2.02 2.30
C HIS A 224 -16.33 1.64 3.77
N LEU A 225 -15.35 0.81 4.12
CA LEU A 225 -14.97 0.56 5.50
C LEU A 225 -13.72 1.38 5.82
N VAL A 226 -13.83 2.33 6.74
CA VAL A 226 -12.68 3.15 7.19
C VAL A 226 -12.27 2.69 8.59
N LEU A 227 -11.03 2.22 8.70
CA LEU A 227 -10.45 1.68 9.93
C LEU A 227 -9.29 2.57 10.38
N THR A 228 -9.40 3.12 11.59
CA THR A 228 -8.43 4.06 12.14
C THR A 228 -7.79 3.53 13.41
N SER A 229 -6.48 3.69 13.55
CA SER A 229 -5.73 3.39 14.78
C SER A 229 -4.47 4.25 14.85
N ASN A 230 -3.73 4.16 15.95
CA ASN A 230 -2.39 4.71 16.02
C ASN A 230 -1.48 4.08 14.97
N HIS A 231 -0.38 4.76 14.66
CA HIS A 231 0.62 4.27 13.71
C HIS A 231 1.33 3.00 14.23
N PRO A 232 1.71 2.04 13.36
CA PRO A 232 2.39 0.80 13.75
C PRO A 232 3.83 0.99 14.28
N SER A 233 4.36 2.22 14.30
CA SER A 233 5.66 2.51 14.89
C SER A 233 5.73 2.08 16.37
N PRO A 234 6.87 1.55 16.85
CA PRO A 234 7.05 1.23 18.26
C PRO A 234 6.72 2.38 19.21
N LEU A 235 6.87 3.63 18.73
CA LEU A 235 6.55 4.82 19.53
C LEU A 235 5.05 4.99 19.82
N SER A 236 4.18 4.35 19.06
CA SER A 236 2.72 4.56 19.14
C SER A 236 1.88 3.29 19.08
N ALA A 237 2.46 2.16 18.66
CA ALA A 237 1.69 0.95 18.40
C ALA A 237 0.91 0.40 19.60
N LEU A 238 1.34 0.69 20.83
CA LEU A 238 0.69 0.27 22.08
C LEU A 238 0.03 1.44 22.83
N ARG A 239 0.11 2.67 22.31
CA ARG A 239 -0.42 3.84 23.03
C ARG A 239 -1.95 3.91 22.98
N PRO A 240 -2.63 4.25 24.09
CA PRO A 240 -4.04 4.61 24.07
C PRO A 240 -4.26 5.94 23.29
N PRO A 241 -5.49 6.28 22.86
CA PRO A 241 -6.74 5.54 23.14
C PRO A 241 -7.00 4.41 22.14
N VAL A 242 -6.38 4.38 20.95
CA VAL A 242 -6.64 3.40 19.89
C VAL A 242 -5.31 2.79 19.43
N PRO A 243 -4.73 1.86 20.20
CA PRO A 243 -3.46 1.24 19.85
C PRO A 243 -3.54 0.51 18.51
N PHE A 244 -2.40 0.41 17.82
CA PHE A 244 -2.31 -0.38 16.59
C PHE A 244 -2.37 -1.89 16.91
N ILE A 245 -1.61 -2.34 17.91
CA ILE A 245 -1.68 -3.74 18.36
C ILE A 245 -3.00 -3.96 19.09
N GLY A 246 -3.78 -4.89 18.61
CA GLY A 246 -5.11 -5.21 19.11
C GLY A 246 -6.27 -4.54 18.35
N ASN A 247 -6.00 -3.81 17.26
CA ASN A 247 -7.04 -3.08 16.51
C ASN A 247 -7.99 -3.99 15.70
N GLY A 248 -7.57 -5.21 15.34
CA GLY A 248 -8.41 -6.17 14.61
C GLY A 248 -8.72 -5.77 13.17
N HIS A 249 -7.96 -4.90 12.56
CA HIS A 249 -8.26 -4.34 11.23
C HIS A 249 -8.20 -5.38 10.11
N PHE A 250 -7.33 -6.37 10.21
CA PHE A 250 -7.21 -7.43 9.19
C PHE A 250 -8.44 -8.34 9.20
N GLY A 251 -8.92 -8.71 10.38
CA GLY A 251 -10.15 -9.50 10.57
C GLY A 251 -11.39 -8.75 10.09
N GLN A 252 -11.51 -7.46 10.45
CA GLN A 252 -12.60 -6.61 10.00
C GLN A 252 -12.60 -6.44 8.47
N ALA A 253 -11.43 -6.21 7.85
CA ALA A 253 -11.30 -6.11 6.39
C ALA A 253 -11.69 -7.43 5.72
N ARG A 254 -11.25 -8.57 6.25
CA ARG A 254 -11.62 -9.90 5.75
C ARG A 254 -13.13 -10.12 5.81
N ALA A 255 -13.77 -9.84 6.95
CA ALA A 255 -15.20 -9.98 7.12
C ALA A 255 -16.01 -9.08 6.17
N PHE A 256 -15.59 -7.81 6.04
CA PHE A 256 -16.20 -6.85 5.13
C PHE A 256 -16.15 -7.31 3.67
N ARG A 257 -15.03 -7.87 3.24
CA ARG A 257 -14.83 -8.39 1.89
C ARG A 257 -15.65 -9.66 1.64
N ALA A 258 -15.69 -10.58 2.61
CA ALA A 258 -16.46 -11.81 2.49
C ALA A 258 -17.97 -11.55 2.35
N ALA A 259 -18.51 -10.61 3.13
CA ALA A 259 -19.92 -10.24 3.05
C ALA A 259 -20.33 -9.71 1.67
N ARG A 260 -19.43 -9.00 0.96
CA ARG A 260 -19.71 -8.45 -0.37
C ARG A 260 -19.49 -9.43 -1.52
N ALA A 261 -18.62 -10.40 -1.36
CA ALA A 261 -18.48 -11.48 -2.33
C ALA A 261 -19.76 -12.32 -2.43
N SER A 262 -20.45 -12.52 -1.30
CA SER A 262 -21.70 -13.27 -1.23
C SER A 262 -22.88 -12.55 -1.92
N THR A 263 -22.90 -11.22 -1.90
CA THR A 263 -23.97 -10.41 -2.54
C THR A 263 -23.79 -10.24 -4.05
N SER A 264 -22.58 -10.44 -4.58
CA SER A 264 -22.32 -10.36 -6.03
C SER A 264 -22.60 -11.67 -6.78
N SER A 265 -22.88 -12.76 -6.07
CA SER A 265 -23.14 -14.09 -6.65
C SER A 265 -24.64 -14.48 -6.58
N ALA A 266 -25.50 -13.59 -6.11
CA ALA A 266 -26.95 -13.72 -6.08
C ALA A 266 -27.59 -12.79 -7.12
#